data_127829e5b589974edbb5e8368b4c9720
#
_entry.id   127829e5b589974edbb5e8368b4c9720
#
_cell.length_a   1.000
_cell.length_b   1.000
_cell.length_c   1.000
_cell.angle_alpha   90.00
_cell.angle_beta   90.00
_cell.angle_gamma   90.00
#
_symmetry.space_group_name_H-M   'P 1'
#
loop_
_entity.id
_entity.type
_entity.pdbx_description
1 polymer ?
#
loop_
_entity_poly.entity_id
_entity_poly.type
_entity_poly.pdbx_seq_one_letter_code
_entity_poly.pdbx_strand_id
1 'polypeptide(L)'
;LEYHIEQGDKLDNADLDVGVVSGIVSVIRYEVTAKGMSNHAGTTMMVNRKDALVGMAKLIVAAEQRARELSDTLVFTVGKIAVSPGQENVIPGQAVANFEMRHMDKAVTDQFYADIQALAKEIPNCEFEFVNTSAKYSTPCDPRLIKLIDDVCTEKGISHIIMPSGAGHD
;
A
#
# COMPACT_ATOMS: atom_id res chain seq x y z
N LEU A 1 11.87 -23.10 -11.25
CA LEU A 1 12.28 -22.79 -9.88
C LEU A 1 13.22 -21.58 -9.91
N GLU A 2 12.91 -20.54 -9.17
CA GLU A 2 13.73 -19.34 -9.01
C GLU A 2 14.25 -19.29 -7.59
N TYR A 3 15.54 -19.03 -7.41
CA TYR A 3 16.17 -18.77 -6.12
C TYR A 3 16.48 -17.29 -6.01
N HIS A 4 15.86 -16.63 -5.03
CA HIS A 4 15.88 -15.17 -4.91
C HIS A 4 16.07 -14.74 -3.46
N ILE A 5 16.67 -13.59 -3.22
CA ILE A 5 16.72 -12.99 -1.88
C ILE A 5 15.31 -12.52 -1.46
N GLU A 6 15.02 -12.48 -0.17
CA GLU A 6 13.70 -12.08 0.35
C GLU A 6 13.32 -10.64 -0.03
N GLN A 7 14.28 -9.72 -0.08
CA GLN A 7 14.07 -8.28 -0.19
C GLN A 7 13.18 -7.71 0.95
N GLY A 8 13.22 -8.38 2.11
CA GLY A 8 12.50 -8.05 3.33
C GLY A 8 13.32 -8.43 4.55
N ASP A 9 12.70 -8.41 5.71
CA ASP A 9 13.34 -8.65 6.99
C ASP A 9 12.71 -9.81 7.79
N LYS A 10 11.75 -10.54 7.22
CA LYS A 10 10.99 -11.54 7.93
C LYS A 10 11.83 -12.77 8.26
N LEU A 11 12.66 -13.22 7.33
CA LEU A 11 13.55 -14.38 7.56
C LEU A 11 14.67 -14.00 8.54
N ASP A 12 15.27 -12.82 8.37
CA ASP A 12 16.32 -12.31 9.25
C ASP A 12 15.81 -12.13 10.69
N ASN A 13 14.66 -11.49 10.88
CA ASN A 13 14.03 -11.31 12.18
C ASN A 13 13.63 -12.62 12.87
N ALA A 14 13.39 -13.69 12.11
CA ALA A 14 13.02 -15.01 12.61
C ALA A 14 14.19 -15.99 12.71
N ASP A 15 15.41 -15.58 12.33
CA ASP A 15 16.62 -16.43 12.25
C ASP A 15 16.38 -17.69 11.39
N LEU A 16 15.81 -17.47 10.17
CA LEU A 16 15.45 -18.51 9.22
C LEU A 16 16.28 -18.41 7.93
N ASP A 17 16.70 -19.57 7.41
CA ASP A 17 17.55 -19.64 6.20
C ASP A 17 16.74 -19.50 4.90
N VAL A 18 15.50 -20.03 4.87
CA VAL A 18 14.72 -20.19 3.63
C VAL A 18 13.26 -19.79 3.82
N GLY A 19 12.73 -19.02 2.85
CA GLY A 19 11.30 -18.82 2.64
C GLY A 19 10.79 -19.69 1.49
N VAL A 20 9.90 -20.63 1.77
CA VAL A 20 9.20 -21.41 0.74
C VAL A 20 8.03 -20.60 0.25
N VAL A 21 8.12 -20.10 -1.00
CA VAL A 21 7.15 -19.14 -1.53
C VAL A 21 5.81 -19.81 -1.85
N SER A 22 4.76 -19.39 -1.16
CA SER A 22 3.38 -19.87 -1.38
C SER A 22 2.67 -19.19 -2.55
N GLY A 23 3.16 -18.04 -2.98
CA GLY A 23 2.63 -17.25 -4.10
C GLY A 23 3.19 -15.85 -4.10
N ILE A 24 2.91 -15.14 -5.19
CA ILE A 24 3.29 -13.72 -5.37
C ILE A 24 2.09 -12.85 -5.00
N VAL A 25 2.28 -11.84 -4.15
CA VAL A 25 1.19 -10.94 -3.74
C VAL A 25 0.68 -10.09 -4.92
N SER A 26 -0.55 -9.64 -4.82
CA SER A 26 -1.07 -8.61 -5.72
C SER A 26 -0.32 -7.29 -5.55
N VAL A 27 -0.25 -6.50 -6.63
CA VAL A 27 0.23 -5.12 -6.59
C VAL A 27 -0.82 -4.25 -7.28
N ILE A 28 -1.57 -3.50 -6.48
CA ILE A 28 -2.64 -2.64 -6.97
C ILE A 28 -2.28 -1.19 -6.67
N ARG A 29 -2.39 -0.33 -7.68
CA ARG A 29 -2.01 1.07 -7.59
C ARG A 29 -3.14 1.99 -8.00
N TYR A 30 -3.28 3.07 -7.24
CA TYR A 30 -4.16 4.16 -7.55
C TYR A 30 -3.40 5.49 -7.53
N GLU A 31 -3.67 6.33 -8.50
CA GLU A 31 -3.42 7.75 -8.37
C GLU A 31 -4.62 8.38 -7.66
N VAL A 32 -4.36 9.06 -6.56
CA VAL A 32 -5.38 9.71 -5.74
C VAL A 32 -5.15 11.21 -5.81
N THR A 33 -6.15 11.94 -6.26
CA THR A 33 -6.14 13.39 -6.34
C THR A 33 -7.06 13.98 -5.27
N ALA A 34 -6.48 14.78 -4.37
CA ALA A 34 -7.23 15.63 -3.46
C ALA A 34 -7.41 17.01 -4.09
N LYS A 35 -8.64 17.51 -4.13
CA LYS A 35 -9.02 18.82 -4.69
C LYS A 35 -9.52 19.73 -3.56
N GLY A 36 -8.89 20.89 -3.43
CA GLY A 36 -9.22 21.95 -2.51
C GLY A 36 -9.37 23.28 -3.23
N MET A 37 -8.86 24.35 -2.62
CA MET A 37 -8.90 25.68 -3.22
C MET A 37 -7.64 26.46 -2.86
N SER A 38 -6.87 26.85 -3.87
CA SER A 38 -5.70 27.73 -3.70
C SER A 38 -6.13 29.11 -3.23
N ASN A 39 -5.42 29.62 -2.23
CA ASN A 39 -5.62 30.96 -1.72
C ASN A 39 -4.36 31.45 -1.00
N HIS A 40 -4.30 32.74 -0.66
CA HIS A 40 -3.17 33.33 0.05
C HIS A 40 -3.04 32.76 1.46
N ALA A 41 -1.86 32.21 1.81
CA ALA A 41 -1.65 31.51 3.08
C ALA A 41 -1.71 32.46 4.30
N GLY A 42 -1.26 33.72 4.17
CA GLY A 42 -1.20 34.68 5.27
C GLY A 42 -2.52 35.38 5.58
N THR A 43 -3.48 35.41 4.62
CA THR A 43 -4.72 36.16 4.77
C THR A 43 -5.98 35.29 4.84
N THR A 44 -5.88 34.00 4.52
CA THR A 44 -7.01 33.08 4.60
C THR A 44 -7.06 32.43 5.98
N MET A 45 -8.11 32.72 6.74
CA MET A 45 -8.33 32.17 8.08
C MET A 45 -8.44 30.64 8.00
N MET A 46 -7.96 29.94 9.04
CA MET A 46 -7.95 28.46 9.10
C MET A 46 -9.33 27.84 8.84
N VAL A 47 -10.39 28.44 9.39
CA VAL A 47 -11.78 27.95 9.23
C VAL A 47 -12.30 28.00 7.79
N ASN A 48 -11.70 28.83 6.95
CA ASN A 48 -12.13 29.03 5.55
C ASN A 48 -11.25 28.26 4.55
N ARG A 49 -10.25 27.51 5.03
CA ARG A 49 -9.30 26.79 4.15
C ARG A 49 -9.91 25.53 3.59
N LYS A 50 -9.65 25.32 2.29
CA LYS A 50 -9.85 24.06 1.58
C LYS A 50 -8.47 23.58 1.09
N ASP A 51 -7.66 23.12 2.03
CA ASP A 51 -6.26 22.76 1.82
C ASP A 51 -6.16 21.29 1.36
N ALA A 52 -5.84 21.10 0.08
CA ALA A 52 -5.76 19.78 -0.53
C ALA A 52 -4.63 18.90 0.07
N LEU A 53 -3.51 19.52 0.47
CA LEU A 53 -2.40 18.79 1.08
C LEU A 53 -2.78 18.28 2.48
N VAL A 54 -3.41 19.11 3.28
CA VAL A 54 -3.91 18.69 4.61
C VAL A 54 -4.98 17.61 4.47
N GLY A 55 -5.88 17.72 3.47
CA GLY A 55 -6.84 16.67 3.16
C GLY A 55 -6.17 15.36 2.80
N MET A 56 -5.19 15.39 1.89
CA MET A 56 -4.42 14.20 1.49
C MET A 56 -3.65 13.60 2.68
N ALA A 57 -3.01 14.41 3.52
CA ALA A 57 -2.29 13.93 4.69
C ALA A 57 -3.22 13.17 5.66
N LYS A 58 -4.42 13.70 5.91
CA LYS A 58 -5.44 13.03 6.74
C LYS A 58 -5.85 11.69 6.14
N LEU A 59 -6.08 11.62 4.83
CA LEU A 59 -6.43 10.37 4.15
C LEU A 59 -5.30 9.34 4.25
N ILE A 60 -4.05 9.75 4.06
CA ILE A 60 -2.89 8.86 4.17
C ILE A 60 -2.79 8.25 5.57
N VAL A 61 -2.90 9.07 6.61
CA VAL A 61 -2.83 8.61 8.01
C VAL A 61 -3.99 7.67 8.34
N ALA A 62 -5.21 8.01 7.94
CA ALA A 62 -6.37 7.17 8.17
C ALA A 62 -6.29 5.84 7.40
N ALA A 63 -5.81 5.86 6.15
CA ALA A 63 -5.61 4.66 5.35
C ALA A 63 -4.51 3.75 5.93
N GLU A 64 -3.40 4.31 6.41
CA GLU A 64 -2.33 3.56 7.06
C GLU A 64 -2.82 2.85 8.33
N GLN A 65 -3.55 3.56 9.18
CA GLN A 65 -4.18 2.97 10.36
C GLN A 65 -5.15 1.86 9.97
N ARG A 66 -6.01 2.10 8.98
CA ARG A 66 -6.98 1.10 8.50
C ARG A 66 -6.32 -0.14 7.92
N ALA A 67 -5.18 0.00 7.23
CA ALA A 67 -4.42 -1.14 6.72
C ALA A 67 -3.98 -2.07 7.86
N ARG A 68 -3.44 -1.53 8.95
CA ARG A 68 -3.03 -2.28 10.15
C ARG A 68 -4.19 -2.99 10.84
N GLU A 69 -5.35 -2.34 10.88
CA GLU A 69 -6.56 -2.91 11.52
C GLU A 69 -7.19 -4.03 10.67
N LEU A 70 -7.06 -3.94 9.33
CA LEU A 70 -7.73 -4.87 8.42
C LEU A 70 -6.99 -6.20 8.32
N SER A 71 -5.66 -6.19 8.26
CA SER A 71 -4.85 -7.41 8.14
C SER A 71 -3.38 -7.15 8.48
N ASP A 72 -2.78 -8.05 9.26
CA ASP A 72 -1.35 -8.04 9.61
C ASP A 72 -0.42 -8.24 8.40
N THR A 73 -0.97 -8.71 7.27
CA THR A 73 -0.20 -8.99 6.05
C THR A 73 -0.52 -8.04 4.90
N LEU A 74 -1.44 -7.10 5.10
CA LEU A 74 -1.70 -6.04 4.14
C LEU A 74 -0.58 -4.98 4.20
N VAL A 75 0.04 -4.74 3.05
CA VAL A 75 1.04 -3.67 2.91
C VAL A 75 0.42 -2.51 2.15
N PHE A 76 0.54 -1.32 2.71
CA PHE A 76 0.09 -0.07 2.11
C PHE A 76 1.22 0.95 2.09
N THR A 77 1.42 1.63 0.96
CA THR A 77 2.49 2.61 0.79
C THR A 77 2.02 3.79 -0.07
N VAL A 78 2.42 4.99 0.33
CA VAL A 78 2.33 6.20 -0.48
C VAL A 78 3.74 6.71 -0.75
N GLY A 79 4.32 6.24 -1.86
CA GLY A 79 5.73 6.51 -2.20
C GLY A 79 5.97 7.81 -2.96
N LYS A 80 4.90 8.46 -3.44
CA LYS A 80 5.00 9.72 -4.20
C LYS A 80 3.83 10.64 -3.88
N ILE A 81 4.14 11.91 -3.68
CA ILE A 81 3.16 12.99 -3.54
C ILE A 81 3.64 14.23 -4.31
N ALA A 82 2.72 14.88 -4.99
CA ALA A 82 2.95 16.16 -5.68
C ALA A 82 1.88 17.16 -5.25
N VAL A 83 2.26 18.43 -5.11
CA VAL A 83 1.40 19.50 -4.60
C VAL A 83 1.40 20.67 -5.58
N SER A 84 0.23 21.25 -5.84
CA SER A 84 0.06 22.41 -6.71
C SER A 84 -0.68 23.54 -5.98
N PRO A 85 -0.19 24.79 -6.13
CA PRO A 85 0.89 25.28 -6.99
C PRO A 85 2.31 25.08 -6.41
N GLY A 86 2.48 24.54 -5.20
CA GLY A 86 3.79 24.27 -4.60
C GLY A 86 4.56 25.55 -4.20
N GLN A 87 3.83 26.58 -3.78
CA GLN A 87 4.40 27.85 -3.31
C GLN A 87 4.25 28.01 -1.82
N GLU A 88 5.27 28.53 -1.13
CA GLU A 88 5.30 28.65 0.34
C GLU A 88 4.18 29.51 0.92
N ASN A 89 3.71 30.49 0.17
CA ASN A 89 2.69 31.45 0.58
C ASN A 89 1.30 31.22 -0.03
N VAL A 90 1.07 30.04 -0.64
CA VAL A 90 -0.21 29.66 -1.25
C VAL A 90 -0.71 28.35 -0.67
N ILE A 91 -1.96 28.34 -0.22
CA ILE A 91 -2.67 27.13 0.21
C ILE A 91 -2.80 26.17 -0.99
N PRO A 92 -2.38 24.90 -0.88
CA PRO A 92 -2.50 23.95 -1.97
C PRO A 92 -3.93 23.71 -2.41
N GLY A 93 -4.20 23.96 -3.70
CA GLY A 93 -5.50 23.64 -4.32
C GLY A 93 -5.59 22.22 -4.83
N GLN A 94 -4.46 21.54 -5.00
CA GLN A 94 -4.41 20.15 -5.44
C GLN A 94 -3.22 19.43 -4.79
N ALA A 95 -3.46 18.18 -4.40
CA ALA A 95 -2.41 17.23 -4.05
C ALA A 95 -2.68 15.90 -4.75
N VAL A 96 -1.66 15.32 -5.39
CA VAL A 96 -1.74 14.04 -6.10
C VAL A 96 -0.77 13.07 -5.44
N ALA A 97 -1.25 11.89 -5.06
CA ALA A 97 -0.43 10.87 -4.41
C ALA A 97 -0.65 9.49 -5.06
N ASN A 98 0.41 8.67 -5.09
CA ASN A 98 0.33 7.30 -5.59
C ASN A 98 0.18 6.34 -4.41
N PHE A 99 -0.98 5.69 -4.31
CA PHE A 99 -1.31 4.67 -3.33
C PHE A 99 -1.00 3.30 -3.90
N GLU A 100 -0.21 2.51 -3.20
CA GLU A 100 0.07 1.11 -3.55
C GLU A 100 -0.37 0.21 -2.39
N MET A 101 -1.08 -0.88 -2.72
CA MET A 101 -1.49 -1.91 -1.77
C MET A 101 -1.12 -3.29 -2.29
N ARG A 102 -0.68 -4.17 -1.37
CA ARG A 102 -0.28 -5.55 -1.67
C ARG A 102 -0.89 -6.51 -0.66
N HIS A 103 -1.46 -7.60 -1.17
CA HIS A 103 -1.95 -8.71 -0.36
C HIS A 103 -2.14 -9.96 -1.21
N MET A 104 -2.10 -11.16 -0.59
CA MET A 104 -2.40 -12.42 -1.31
C MET A 104 -3.88 -12.56 -1.64
N ASP A 105 -4.75 -12.17 -0.73
CA ASP A 105 -6.21 -12.27 -0.91
C ASP A 105 -6.77 -10.99 -1.55
N LYS A 106 -7.43 -11.18 -2.70
CA LYS A 106 -8.12 -10.09 -3.42
C LYS A 106 -9.23 -9.46 -2.58
N ALA A 107 -9.94 -10.23 -1.77
CA ALA A 107 -11.02 -9.70 -0.95
C ALA A 107 -10.52 -8.65 0.06
N VAL A 108 -9.31 -8.83 0.59
CA VAL A 108 -8.69 -7.86 1.51
C VAL A 108 -8.34 -6.56 0.78
N THR A 109 -7.78 -6.64 -0.42
CA THR A 109 -7.47 -5.42 -1.20
C THR A 109 -8.73 -4.71 -1.68
N ASP A 110 -9.78 -5.43 -2.05
CA ASP A 110 -11.08 -4.84 -2.44
C ASP A 110 -11.74 -4.14 -1.24
N GLN A 111 -11.75 -4.78 -0.07
CA GLN A 111 -12.28 -4.19 1.16
C GLN A 111 -11.49 -2.95 1.56
N PHE A 112 -10.16 -3.01 1.53
CA PHE A 112 -9.31 -1.88 1.86
C PHE A 112 -9.54 -0.70 0.92
N TYR A 113 -9.70 -0.95 -0.38
CA TYR A 113 -10.03 0.10 -1.33
C TYR A 113 -11.39 0.76 -1.03
N ALA A 114 -12.40 -0.03 -0.72
CA ALA A 114 -13.72 0.51 -0.33
C ALA A 114 -13.64 1.35 0.96
N ASP A 115 -12.84 0.89 1.94
CA ASP A 115 -12.63 1.61 3.20
C ASP A 115 -11.92 2.95 2.98
N ILE A 116 -10.87 3.01 2.13
CA ILE A 116 -10.20 4.27 1.78
C ILE A 116 -11.17 5.25 1.11
N GLN A 117 -12.04 4.78 0.22
CA GLN A 117 -13.05 5.62 -0.40
C GLN A 117 -14.10 6.15 0.60
N ALA A 118 -14.45 5.35 1.59
CA ALA A 118 -15.31 5.78 2.67
C ALA A 118 -14.64 6.84 3.56
N LEU A 119 -13.39 6.60 3.98
CA LEU A 119 -12.58 7.54 4.75
C LEU A 119 -12.40 8.88 4.03
N ALA A 120 -12.21 8.86 2.72
CA ALA A 120 -12.09 10.08 1.91
C ALA A 120 -13.33 10.96 1.98
N LYS A 121 -14.53 10.38 2.07
CA LYS A 121 -15.80 11.12 2.19
C LYS A 121 -15.97 11.81 3.54
N GLU A 122 -15.30 11.30 4.58
CA GLU A 122 -15.35 11.87 5.93
C GLU A 122 -14.41 13.08 6.11
N ILE A 123 -13.50 13.33 5.14
CA ILE A 123 -12.55 14.45 5.20
C ILE A 123 -13.22 15.73 4.69
N PRO A 124 -13.46 16.71 5.56
CA PRO A 124 -14.17 17.93 5.17
C PRO A 124 -13.30 18.83 4.27
N ASN A 125 -13.95 19.63 3.46
CA ASN A 125 -13.33 20.68 2.65
C ASN A 125 -12.34 20.17 1.58
N CYS A 126 -12.45 18.90 1.19
CA CYS A 126 -11.62 18.29 0.17
C CYS A 126 -12.43 17.27 -0.61
N GLU A 127 -12.29 17.26 -1.93
CA GLU A 127 -12.86 16.23 -2.81
C GLU A 127 -11.75 15.29 -3.27
N PHE A 128 -12.06 13.99 -3.37
CA PHE A 128 -11.09 13.00 -3.76
C PHE A 128 -11.52 12.27 -5.03
N GLU A 129 -10.56 12.09 -5.92
CA GLU A 129 -10.70 11.28 -7.14
C GLU A 129 -9.68 10.14 -7.11
N PHE A 130 -10.11 8.94 -7.49
CA PHE A 130 -9.30 7.72 -7.48
C PHE A 130 -9.23 7.16 -8.89
N VAL A 131 -8.03 7.02 -9.44
CA VAL A 131 -7.78 6.43 -10.76
C VAL A 131 -6.90 5.19 -10.60
N ASN A 132 -7.40 4.01 -10.98
CA ASN A 132 -6.58 2.81 -10.99
C ASN A 132 -5.51 2.93 -12.08
N THR A 133 -4.23 2.84 -11.70
CA THR A 133 -3.10 2.96 -12.63
C THR A 133 -2.41 1.62 -12.90
N SER A 134 -2.64 0.62 -12.05
CA SER A 134 -2.11 -0.74 -12.22
C SER A 134 -2.85 -1.72 -11.33
N ALA A 135 -3.17 -2.90 -11.87
CA ALA A 135 -3.71 -4.01 -11.11
C ALA A 135 -3.04 -5.31 -11.57
N LYS A 136 -2.07 -5.77 -10.78
CA LYS A 136 -1.49 -7.12 -10.91
C LYS A 136 -2.07 -7.95 -9.77
N TYR A 137 -2.79 -9.02 -10.11
CA TYR A 137 -3.40 -9.88 -9.10
C TYR A 137 -2.38 -10.87 -8.53
N SER A 138 -2.67 -11.41 -7.35
CA SER A 138 -1.84 -12.43 -6.72
C SER A 138 -1.81 -13.70 -7.57
N THR A 139 -0.66 -14.37 -7.56
CA THR A 139 -0.46 -15.63 -8.27
C THR A 139 0.01 -16.68 -7.28
N PRO A 140 -0.83 -17.66 -6.93
CA PRO A 140 -0.43 -18.76 -6.05
C PRO A 140 0.57 -19.69 -6.76
N CYS A 141 1.53 -20.23 -6.02
CA CYS A 141 2.41 -21.27 -6.47
C CYS A 141 1.73 -22.65 -6.46
N ASP A 142 2.24 -23.61 -7.24
CA ASP A 142 1.74 -25.01 -7.26
C ASP A 142 1.93 -25.66 -5.89
N PRO A 143 0.85 -26.14 -5.23
CA PRO A 143 0.95 -26.74 -3.89
C PRO A 143 1.90 -27.96 -3.83
N ARG A 144 2.08 -28.69 -4.93
CA ARG A 144 2.99 -29.83 -5.00
C ARG A 144 4.45 -29.39 -4.91
N LEU A 145 4.78 -28.26 -5.57
CA LEU A 145 6.13 -27.67 -5.51
C LEU A 145 6.40 -27.05 -4.15
N ILE A 146 5.42 -26.37 -3.56
CA ILE A 146 5.54 -25.86 -2.19
C ILE A 146 5.87 -27.01 -1.23
N LYS A 147 5.06 -28.08 -1.27
CA LYS A 147 5.27 -29.25 -0.41
C LYS A 147 6.62 -29.91 -0.65
N LEU A 148 7.04 -30.07 -1.91
CA LEU A 148 8.33 -30.69 -2.23
C LEU A 148 9.51 -29.90 -1.63
N ILE A 149 9.48 -28.56 -1.71
CA ILE A 149 10.55 -27.71 -1.17
C ILE A 149 10.52 -27.77 0.36
N ASP A 150 9.35 -27.70 0.98
CA ASP A 150 9.13 -27.82 2.41
C ASP A 150 9.67 -29.16 2.96
N ASP A 151 9.34 -30.29 2.30
CA ASP A 151 9.82 -31.61 2.65
C ASP A 151 11.37 -31.68 2.55
N VAL A 152 11.97 -31.13 1.51
CA VAL A 152 13.44 -31.11 1.32
C VAL A 152 14.13 -30.28 2.38
N CYS A 153 13.59 -29.10 2.74
CA CYS A 153 14.13 -28.28 3.80
C CYS A 153 14.08 -29.02 5.15
N THR A 154 12.95 -29.67 5.44
CA THR A 154 12.77 -30.47 6.66
C THR A 154 13.76 -31.64 6.70
N GLU A 155 13.90 -32.42 5.62
CA GLU A 155 14.82 -33.57 5.55
C GLU A 155 16.28 -33.17 5.74
N LYS A 156 16.66 -32.00 5.23
CA LYS A 156 18.03 -31.47 5.35
C LYS A 156 18.29 -30.66 6.60
N GLY A 157 17.30 -30.46 7.46
CA GLY A 157 17.43 -29.65 8.68
C GLY A 157 17.67 -28.18 8.40
N ILE A 158 17.18 -27.64 7.25
CA ILE A 158 17.26 -26.24 6.89
C ILE A 158 16.10 -25.49 7.59
N SER A 159 16.42 -24.43 8.34
CA SER A 159 15.41 -23.61 8.99
C SER A 159 14.59 -22.85 7.94
N HIS A 160 13.26 -22.96 7.96
CA HIS A 160 12.42 -22.40 6.90
C HIS A 160 10.99 -22.10 7.36
N ILE A 161 10.29 -21.29 6.55
CA ILE A 161 8.87 -20.98 6.71
C ILE A 161 8.18 -20.91 5.34
N ILE A 162 6.93 -21.33 5.26
CA ILE A 162 6.10 -21.08 4.08
C ILE A 162 5.54 -19.65 4.16
N MET A 163 5.80 -18.84 3.15
CA MET A 163 5.41 -17.43 3.13
C MET A 163 5.14 -16.91 1.71
N PRO A 164 4.29 -15.88 1.54
CA PRO A 164 4.16 -15.23 0.24
C PRO A 164 5.38 -14.37 -0.07
N SER A 165 5.69 -14.19 -1.36
CA SER A 165 6.64 -13.16 -1.80
C SER A 165 5.94 -11.81 -1.94
N GLY A 166 6.50 -10.79 -1.29
CA GLY A 166 6.09 -9.39 -1.43
C GLY A 166 6.66 -8.71 -2.67
N ALA A 167 7.69 -9.30 -3.30
CA ALA A 167 8.33 -8.80 -4.51
C ALA A 167 7.67 -9.38 -5.78
N GLY A 168 7.83 -8.69 -6.91
CA GLY A 168 7.48 -9.24 -8.21
C GLY A 168 8.61 -10.13 -8.73
N HIS A 169 8.26 -11.23 -9.39
CA HIS A 169 9.19 -12.17 -10.02
C HIS A 169 8.81 -12.42 -11.48
N ASP A 170 9.72 -12.99 -12.26
CA ASP A 170 9.55 -13.34 -13.68
C ASP A 170 8.70 -14.59 -13.90
#